data_3320812f65b750da4ea12fec4c429431
#
_entry.id   3320812f65b750da4ea12fec4c429431
#
_cell.length_a   1.000
_cell.length_b   1.000
_cell.length_c   1.000
_cell.angle_alpha   90.00
_cell.angle_beta   90.00
_cell.angle_gamma   90.00
#
_symmetry.space_group_name_H-M   'P 1'
#
loop_
_entity.id
_entity.type
_entity.pdbx_description
1 polymer ?
#
loop_
_entity_poly.entity_id
_entity_poly.type
_entity_poly.pdbx_seq_one_letter_code
_entity_poly.pdbx_strand_id
1 'polypeptide(L)'
;MRAVVQRVKKSSVTVYDKITGKIGQGLMVLIGVENGDSEKDADYIADKVCGLRIFEDEQGKMNLSVEDIGGEVLAVSQFTLLADARKGRRPSFTKAAAPDEANALYRKVIDKIESRNINVEEGVFQAEMMVEIHNDVPVTILLDSNKMF
;
A
#
# COMPACT_ATOMS: atom_id res chain seq x y z
N MET A 1 -4.81 10.98 0.02
CA MET A 1 -4.53 9.53 -0.21
C MET A 1 -3.89 8.96 1.04
N ARG A 2 -4.32 7.79 1.43
CA ARG A 2 -3.80 7.09 2.59
C ARG A 2 -3.19 5.77 2.19
N ALA A 3 -2.18 5.34 2.94
CA ALA A 3 -1.62 4.01 2.77
C ALA A 3 -1.27 3.40 4.12
N VAL A 4 -1.37 2.09 4.19
CA VAL A 4 -0.86 1.31 5.31
C VAL A 4 0.23 0.42 4.74
N VAL A 5 1.46 0.63 5.21
CA VAL A 5 2.64 -0.09 4.74
C VAL A 5 3.03 -1.10 5.79
N GLN A 6 3.12 -2.36 5.42
CA GLN A 6 3.51 -3.45 6.32
C GLN A 6 4.73 -4.17 5.77
N ARG A 7 5.77 -4.25 6.58
CA ARG A 7 6.98 -5.01 6.23
C ARG A 7 6.65 -6.50 6.35
N VAL A 8 6.96 -7.25 5.29
CA VAL A 8 6.61 -8.67 5.23
C VAL A 8 7.80 -9.53 4.82
N LYS A 9 7.78 -10.78 5.26
CA LYS A 9 8.65 -11.83 4.73
C LYS A 9 8.06 -12.43 3.47
N LYS A 10 6.73 -12.45 3.37
CA LYS A 10 5.98 -12.83 2.18
C LYS A 10 4.55 -12.34 2.32
N SER A 11 3.87 -12.15 1.20
CA SER A 11 2.46 -11.78 1.16
C SER A 11 1.87 -12.22 -0.17
N SER A 12 0.56 -12.49 -0.18
CA SER A 12 -0.12 -12.90 -1.39
C SER A 12 -1.58 -12.47 -1.39
N VAL A 13 -2.15 -12.36 -2.58
CA VAL A 13 -3.59 -12.10 -2.78
C VAL A 13 -4.19 -13.26 -3.53
N THR A 14 -5.32 -13.76 -3.03
CA THR A 14 -6.11 -14.81 -3.68
C THR A 14 -7.49 -14.28 -4.01
N VAL A 15 -7.93 -14.50 -5.24
CA VAL A 15 -9.27 -14.16 -5.74
C VAL A 15 -9.85 -15.43 -6.38
N TYR A 16 -11.01 -15.90 -5.89
CA TYR A 16 -11.64 -17.15 -6.37
C TYR A 16 -10.65 -18.31 -6.43
N ASP A 17 -9.96 -18.58 -5.33
CA ASP A 17 -8.98 -19.66 -5.17
C ASP A 17 -7.75 -19.57 -6.09
N LYS A 18 -7.55 -18.43 -6.78
CA LYS A 18 -6.36 -18.18 -7.60
C LYS A 18 -5.49 -17.09 -6.98
N ILE A 19 -4.21 -17.35 -6.90
CA ILE A 19 -3.25 -16.34 -6.49
C ILE A 19 -3.07 -15.35 -7.63
N THR A 20 -3.41 -14.08 -7.39
CA THR A 20 -3.30 -13.01 -8.38
C THR A 20 -2.02 -12.19 -8.22
N GLY A 21 -1.44 -12.19 -7.02
CA GLY A 21 -0.18 -11.52 -6.74
C GLY A 21 0.50 -12.18 -5.56
N LYS A 22 1.83 -12.25 -5.62
CA LYS A 22 2.63 -12.88 -4.57
C LYS A 22 4.01 -12.26 -4.53
N ILE A 23 4.48 -11.94 -3.34
CA ILE A 23 5.83 -11.42 -3.12
C ILE A 23 6.54 -12.19 -2.02
N GLY A 24 7.88 -12.16 -2.05
CA GLY A 24 8.73 -12.53 -0.94
C GLY A 24 8.97 -11.35 -0.01
N GLN A 25 10.21 -11.17 0.42
CA GLN A 25 10.58 -10.06 1.30
C GLN A 25 10.26 -8.71 0.65
N GLY A 26 9.59 -7.85 1.40
CA GLY A 26 9.24 -6.53 0.91
C GLY A 26 8.16 -5.86 1.72
N LEU A 27 7.26 -5.16 1.01
CA LEU A 27 6.19 -4.40 1.61
C LEU A 27 4.84 -4.81 1.03
N MET A 28 3.86 -5.06 1.90
CA MET A 28 2.47 -5.11 1.51
C MET A 28 1.86 -3.73 1.80
N VAL A 29 1.25 -3.13 0.79
CA VAL A 29 0.76 -1.75 0.86
C VAL A 29 -0.71 -1.70 0.51
N LEU A 30 -1.54 -1.31 1.47
CA LEU A 30 -2.94 -0.98 1.26
C LEU A 30 -3.02 0.49 0.86
N ILE A 31 -3.73 0.81 -0.22
CA ILE A 31 -3.82 2.17 -0.76
C ILE A 31 -5.28 2.59 -0.87
N GLY A 32 -5.62 3.70 -0.20
CA GLY A 32 -6.95 4.31 -0.27
C GLY A 32 -6.88 5.69 -0.91
N VAL A 33 -7.70 5.91 -1.93
CA VAL A 33 -7.77 7.19 -2.64
C VAL A 33 -8.92 8.02 -2.10
N GLU A 34 -8.65 9.27 -1.75
CA GLU A 34 -9.62 10.20 -1.20
C GLU A 34 -10.20 11.09 -2.31
N ASN A 35 -11.44 11.53 -2.13
CA ASN A 35 -12.04 12.54 -3.01
C ASN A 35 -11.12 13.77 -3.09
N GLY A 36 -10.86 14.23 -4.31
CA GLY A 36 -10.02 15.41 -4.54
C GLY A 36 -8.52 15.11 -4.64
N ASP A 37 -8.11 13.86 -4.46
CA ASP A 37 -6.71 13.49 -4.68
C ASP A 37 -6.30 13.72 -6.14
N SER A 38 -5.03 14.02 -6.31
CA SER A 38 -4.42 14.26 -7.60
C SER A 38 -3.15 13.41 -7.76
N GLU A 39 -2.49 13.57 -8.88
CA GLU A 39 -1.21 12.89 -9.15
C GLU A 39 -0.14 13.21 -8.11
N LYS A 40 -0.17 14.42 -7.51
CA LYS A 40 0.74 14.79 -6.42
C LYS A 40 0.60 13.86 -5.22
N ASP A 41 -0.62 13.47 -4.90
CA ASP A 41 -0.88 12.55 -3.78
C ASP A 41 -0.32 11.16 -4.09
N ALA A 42 -0.51 10.70 -5.33
CA ALA A 42 0.06 9.43 -5.78
C ALA A 42 1.60 9.45 -5.73
N ASP A 43 2.20 10.55 -6.16
CA ASP A 43 3.65 10.74 -6.11
C ASP A 43 4.17 10.66 -4.68
N TYR A 44 3.50 11.34 -3.77
CA TYR A 44 3.88 11.34 -2.35
C TYR A 44 3.87 9.92 -1.77
N ILE A 45 2.80 9.17 -2.01
CA ILE A 45 2.67 7.80 -1.49
C ILE A 45 3.74 6.90 -2.12
N ALA A 46 3.93 6.98 -3.43
CA ALA A 46 4.94 6.16 -4.12
C ALA A 46 6.36 6.45 -3.61
N ASP A 47 6.71 7.73 -3.46
CA ASP A 47 8.02 8.13 -2.97
C ASP A 47 8.25 7.62 -1.53
N LYS A 48 7.23 7.72 -0.68
CA LYS A 48 7.34 7.22 0.70
C LYS A 48 7.49 5.70 0.73
N VAL A 49 6.69 4.97 -0.04
CA VAL A 49 6.79 3.51 -0.10
C VAL A 49 8.20 3.09 -0.52
N CYS A 50 8.73 3.71 -1.56
CA CYS A 50 10.07 3.37 -2.07
C CYS A 50 11.19 3.76 -1.11
N GLY A 51 11.02 4.84 -0.36
CA GLY A 51 12.10 5.45 0.42
C GLY A 51 12.07 5.19 1.92
N LEU A 52 10.98 4.64 2.48
CA LEU A 52 10.92 4.37 3.92
C LEU A 52 12.05 3.45 4.34
N ARG A 53 12.84 3.91 5.30
CA ARG A 53 14.02 3.18 5.78
C ARG A 53 13.64 2.28 6.94
N ILE A 54 12.90 1.23 6.64
CA ILE A 54 12.31 0.32 7.63
C ILE A 54 12.83 -1.12 7.53
N PHE A 55 13.89 -1.33 6.75
CA PHE A 55 14.60 -2.61 6.71
C PHE A 55 15.94 -2.46 7.45
N GLU A 56 16.31 -3.51 8.15
CA GLU A 56 17.50 -3.50 8.99
C GLU A 56 18.77 -3.55 8.15
N ASP A 57 19.76 -2.74 8.55
CA ASP A 57 21.11 -2.79 8.01
C ASP A 57 21.96 -3.86 8.73
N GLU A 58 23.24 -3.94 8.41
CA GLU A 58 24.17 -4.90 9.02
C GLU A 58 24.30 -4.74 10.54
N GLN A 59 23.95 -3.57 11.06
CA GLN A 59 24.01 -3.27 12.50
C GLN A 59 22.68 -3.48 13.21
N GLY A 60 21.66 -4.00 12.50
CA GLY A 60 20.34 -4.26 13.05
C GLY A 60 19.49 -2.99 13.20
N LYS A 61 19.84 -1.88 12.53
CA LYS A 61 19.09 -0.64 12.58
C LYS A 61 18.21 -0.46 11.34
N MET A 62 17.00 0.02 11.53
CA MET A 62 16.08 0.32 10.43
C MET A 62 16.62 1.50 9.62
N ASN A 63 17.35 1.21 8.58
CA ASN A 63 18.10 2.19 7.80
C ASN A 63 18.04 1.97 6.29
N LEU A 64 17.52 0.85 5.83
CA LEU A 64 17.45 0.50 4.41
C LEU A 64 16.01 0.55 3.91
N SER A 65 15.84 0.97 2.66
CA SER A 65 14.54 0.99 1.99
C SER A 65 14.28 -0.33 1.27
N VAL A 66 13.04 -0.53 0.80
CA VAL A 66 12.70 -1.68 -0.05
C VAL A 66 13.55 -1.71 -1.31
N GLU A 67 13.86 -0.54 -1.87
CA GLU A 67 14.73 -0.39 -3.04
C GLU A 67 16.15 -0.86 -2.72
N ASP A 68 16.69 -0.44 -1.58
CA ASP A 68 18.06 -0.80 -1.15
C ASP A 68 18.25 -2.31 -1.01
N ILE A 69 17.25 -3.02 -0.51
CA ILE A 69 17.35 -4.45 -0.26
C ILE A 69 16.93 -5.32 -1.46
N GLY A 70 16.52 -4.70 -2.57
CA GLY A 70 15.99 -5.43 -3.72
C GLY A 70 14.69 -6.16 -3.41
N GLY A 71 13.88 -5.63 -2.50
CA GLY A 71 12.60 -6.21 -2.12
C GLY A 71 11.50 -5.92 -3.13
N GLU A 72 10.33 -6.50 -2.87
CA GLU A 72 9.16 -6.39 -3.73
C GLU A 72 8.03 -5.66 -3.01
N VAL A 73 7.03 -5.20 -3.78
CA VAL A 73 5.85 -4.53 -3.24
C VAL A 73 4.60 -5.26 -3.72
N LEU A 74 3.69 -5.57 -2.79
CA LEU A 74 2.35 -6.04 -3.11
C LEU A 74 1.37 -4.91 -2.81
N ALA A 75 0.74 -4.36 -3.85
CA ALA A 75 -0.18 -3.25 -3.73
C ALA A 75 -1.63 -3.74 -3.79
N VAL A 76 -2.45 -3.28 -2.85
CA VAL A 76 -3.88 -3.62 -2.79
C VAL A 76 -4.68 -2.34 -2.60
N SER A 77 -5.65 -2.10 -3.48
CA SER A 77 -6.57 -0.98 -3.33
C SER A 77 -7.53 -1.24 -2.18
N GLN A 78 -7.70 -0.26 -1.29
CA GLN A 78 -8.48 -0.41 -0.07
C GLN A 78 -9.19 0.91 0.27
N PHE A 79 -10.41 1.10 -0.25
CA PHE A 79 -11.16 2.36 -0.02
C PHE A 79 -11.55 2.53 1.45
N THR A 80 -11.67 1.42 2.19
CA THR A 80 -12.05 1.49 3.60
C THR A 80 -11.02 2.17 4.50
N LEU A 81 -9.83 2.47 3.98
CA LEU A 81 -8.86 3.32 4.68
C LEU A 81 -9.38 4.75 4.88
N LEU A 82 -10.36 5.17 4.09
CA LEU A 82 -11.01 6.48 4.19
C LEU A 82 -12.23 6.43 5.11
N ALA A 83 -12.43 5.36 5.85
CA ALA A 83 -13.54 5.22 6.78
C ALA A 83 -13.50 6.27 7.87
N ASP A 84 -14.66 6.83 8.18
CA ASP A 84 -14.86 7.69 9.34
C ASP A 84 -15.73 6.93 10.34
N ALA A 85 -15.13 6.52 11.45
CA ALA A 85 -15.81 5.76 12.50
C ALA A 85 -15.95 6.59 13.79
N ARG A 86 -15.81 7.92 13.71
CA ARG A 86 -15.85 8.78 14.90
C ARG A 86 -17.22 8.86 15.55
N LYS A 87 -18.29 8.60 14.78
CA LYS A 87 -19.67 8.66 15.29
C LYS A 87 -20.35 7.31 15.09
N GLY A 88 -20.85 6.76 16.18
CA GLY A 88 -21.60 5.51 16.16
C GLY A 88 -20.73 4.29 15.80
N ARG A 89 -21.38 3.24 15.32
CA ARG A 89 -20.74 1.95 15.03
C ARG A 89 -20.68 1.61 13.54
N ARG A 90 -21.31 2.42 12.70
CA ARG A 90 -21.30 2.22 11.26
C ARG A 90 -20.33 3.21 10.64
N PRO A 91 -19.21 2.72 10.07
CA PRO A 91 -18.26 3.63 9.43
C PRO A 91 -18.89 4.32 8.21
N SER A 92 -18.53 5.57 8.00
CA SER A 92 -18.87 6.30 6.78
C SER A 92 -17.70 6.27 5.81
N PHE A 93 -17.98 6.11 4.51
CA PHE A 93 -16.97 6.07 3.46
C PHE A 93 -17.12 7.23 2.47
N THR A 94 -17.78 8.31 2.88
CA THR A 94 -18.07 9.45 1.98
C THR A 94 -16.81 10.17 1.48
N LYS A 95 -15.67 10.00 2.16
CA LYS A 95 -14.41 10.60 1.75
C LYS A 95 -13.68 9.80 0.67
N ALA A 96 -14.08 8.57 0.42
CA ALA A 96 -13.43 7.74 -0.59
C ALA A 96 -13.76 8.24 -2.00
N ALA A 97 -12.77 8.25 -2.89
CA ALA A 97 -12.95 8.61 -4.28
C ALA A 97 -13.85 7.60 -4.99
N ALA A 98 -14.50 8.06 -6.05
CA ALA A 98 -15.27 7.18 -6.93
C ALA A 98 -14.35 6.12 -7.57
N PRO A 99 -14.88 4.91 -7.89
CA PRO A 99 -14.05 3.80 -8.36
C PRO A 99 -13.13 4.13 -9.54
N ASP A 100 -13.60 4.86 -10.55
CA ASP A 100 -12.79 5.17 -11.72
C ASP A 100 -11.60 6.06 -11.38
N GLU A 101 -11.82 7.10 -10.58
CA GLU A 101 -10.76 7.99 -10.11
C GLU A 101 -9.80 7.27 -9.19
N ALA A 102 -10.34 6.45 -8.29
CA ALA A 102 -9.54 5.68 -7.36
C ALA A 102 -8.61 4.72 -8.10
N ASN A 103 -9.14 4.01 -9.10
CA ASN A 103 -8.33 3.07 -9.88
C ASN A 103 -7.24 3.79 -10.67
N ALA A 104 -7.55 4.94 -11.27
CA ALA A 104 -6.58 5.71 -12.04
C ALA A 104 -5.39 6.15 -11.18
N LEU A 105 -5.66 6.67 -9.98
CA LEU A 105 -4.61 7.14 -9.07
C LEU A 105 -3.85 5.98 -8.40
N TYR A 106 -4.55 4.91 -8.04
CA TYR A 106 -3.93 3.68 -7.57
C TYR A 106 -2.95 3.14 -8.61
N ARG A 107 -3.34 3.12 -9.89
CA ARG A 107 -2.48 2.72 -10.99
C ARG A 107 -1.23 3.60 -11.10
N LYS A 108 -1.39 4.92 -10.88
CA LYS A 108 -0.27 5.86 -10.89
C LYS A 108 0.76 5.54 -9.80
N VAL A 109 0.30 5.18 -8.61
CA VAL A 109 1.20 4.77 -7.52
C VAL A 109 2.03 3.56 -7.95
N ILE A 110 1.38 2.53 -8.50
CA ILE A 110 2.06 1.32 -8.95
C ILE A 110 3.09 1.66 -10.03
N ASP A 111 2.69 2.43 -11.05
CA ASP A 111 3.58 2.78 -12.16
C ASP A 111 4.84 3.51 -11.67
N LYS A 112 4.69 4.40 -10.71
CA LYS A 112 5.82 5.13 -10.12
C LYS A 112 6.76 4.24 -9.34
N ILE A 113 6.22 3.30 -8.58
CA ILE A 113 7.04 2.32 -7.84
C ILE A 113 7.81 1.45 -8.85
N GLU A 114 7.13 0.97 -9.87
CA GLU A 114 7.75 0.15 -10.93
C GLU A 114 8.85 0.91 -11.67
N SER A 115 8.70 2.22 -11.84
CA SER A 115 9.70 3.05 -12.52
C SER A 115 11.05 3.06 -11.80
N ARG A 116 11.11 2.63 -10.55
CA ARG A 116 12.35 2.49 -9.77
C ARG A 116 12.92 1.08 -9.79
N ASN A 117 12.50 0.25 -10.74
CA ASN A 117 12.94 -1.15 -10.87
C ASN A 117 12.57 -2.01 -9.66
N ILE A 118 11.47 -1.67 -8.99
CA ILE A 118 10.90 -2.48 -7.92
C ILE A 118 9.79 -3.33 -8.53
N ASN A 119 9.84 -4.63 -8.30
CA ASN A 119 8.75 -5.51 -8.73
C ASN A 119 7.50 -5.22 -7.91
N VAL A 120 6.39 -4.91 -8.59
CA VAL A 120 5.10 -4.69 -7.96
C VAL A 120 4.12 -5.76 -8.41
N GLU A 121 3.62 -6.51 -7.45
CA GLU A 121 2.49 -7.41 -7.63
C GLU A 121 1.24 -6.72 -7.09
N GLU A 122 0.07 -7.13 -7.54
CA GLU A 122 -1.16 -6.44 -7.16
C GLU A 122 -2.33 -7.41 -6.96
N GLY A 123 -3.32 -6.94 -6.20
CA GLY A 123 -4.61 -7.58 -6.14
C GLY A 123 -5.46 -7.24 -7.36
N VAL A 124 -6.75 -7.53 -7.28
CA VAL A 124 -7.72 -7.20 -8.33
C VAL A 124 -8.63 -6.09 -7.81
N PHE A 125 -8.65 -4.96 -8.50
CA PHE A 125 -9.44 -3.81 -8.11
C PHE A 125 -10.94 -4.18 -8.01
N GLN A 126 -11.57 -3.84 -6.87
CA GLN A 126 -12.97 -4.12 -6.54
C GLN A 126 -13.34 -5.59 -6.38
N ALA A 127 -12.40 -6.51 -6.41
CA ALA A 127 -12.69 -7.90 -6.17
C ALA A 127 -12.70 -8.24 -4.67
N GLU A 128 -13.36 -9.33 -4.31
CA GLU A 128 -13.21 -9.91 -2.98
C GLU A 128 -11.88 -10.66 -2.95
N MET A 129 -11.02 -10.26 -2.03
CA MET A 129 -9.66 -10.79 -1.94
C MET A 129 -9.39 -11.39 -0.57
N MET A 130 -8.66 -12.49 -0.57
CA MET A 130 -8.02 -13.00 0.64
C MET A 130 -6.55 -12.57 0.56
N VAL A 131 -6.14 -11.73 1.51
CA VAL A 131 -4.76 -11.23 1.57
C VAL A 131 -4.04 -11.93 2.70
N GLU A 132 -2.99 -12.67 2.38
CA GLU A 132 -2.09 -13.24 3.38
C GLU A 132 -0.96 -12.26 3.63
N ILE A 133 -0.69 -11.98 4.90
CA ILE A 133 0.32 -11.01 5.31
C ILE A 133 1.18 -11.65 6.39
N HIS A 134 2.41 -11.97 6.04
CA HIS A 134 3.38 -12.47 7.01
C HIS A 134 4.21 -11.28 7.51
N ASN A 135 3.63 -10.55 8.46
CA ASN A 135 4.24 -9.36 9.03
C ASN A 135 5.56 -9.69 9.70
N ASP A 136 6.55 -8.87 9.40
CA ASP A 136 7.90 -9.04 9.91
C ASP A 136 8.17 -8.02 11.01
N VAL A 137 8.12 -8.46 12.19
CA VAL A 137 8.38 -8.07 13.55
C VAL A 137 7.15 -7.80 14.39
N PRO A 138 6.01 -7.19 14.12
CA PRO A 138 5.57 -6.48 12.90
C PRO A 138 6.06 -5.04 12.83
N VAL A 139 6.16 -4.53 11.62
CA VAL A 139 6.42 -3.12 11.32
C VAL A 139 5.31 -2.61 10.41
N THR A 140 4.55 -1.64 10.90
CA THR A 140 3.40 -1.05 10.19
C THR A 140 3.51 0.46 10.24
N ILE A 141 3.48 1.09 9.08
CA ILE A 141 3.59 2.55 8.94
C ILE A 141 2.34 3.09 8.26
N LEU A 142 1.75 4.12 8.86
CA LEU A 142 0.60 4.82 8.28
C LEU A 142 1.10 6.04 7.50
N LEU A 143 0.56 6.24 6.30
CA LEU A 143 0.87 7.39 5.45
C LEU A 143 -0.41 8.11 5.06
N ASP A 144 -0.33 9.45 5.01
CA ASP A 144 -1.38 10.31 4.48
C ASP A 144 -0.73 11.44 3.67
N SER A 145 -1.12 11.57 2.39
CA SER A 145 -0.57 12.62 1.53
C SER A 145 -0.95 14.03 2.00
N ASN A 146 -2.02 14.16 2.77
CA ASN A 146 -2.41 15.40 3.44
C ASN A 146 -1.70 15.59 4.77
N LYS A 147 -0.84 14.68 5.14
CA LYS A 147 -0.01 14.75 6.35
C LYS A 147 -0.83 14.89 7.63
N MET A 148 -1.95 14.17 7.71
CA MET A 148 -2.77 14.14 8.91
C MET A 148 -2.14 13.33 10.04
N PHE A 149 -1.16 12.51 9.69
CA PHE A 149 -0.34 11.76 10.66
C PHE A 149 1.01 11.43 10.08
#